data_dfdd1ac87358ab6fc13dd6b3bbdbcf1c
#
_entry.id   dfdd1ac87358ab6fc13dd6b3bbdbcf1c
#
_cell.length_a   1.000
_cell.length_b   1.000
_cell.length_c   1.000
_cell.angle_alpha   90.00
_cell.angle_beta   90.00
_cell.angle_gamma   90.00
#
_symmetry.space_group_name_H-M   'P 1'
#
loop_
_entity.id
_entity.type
_entity.pdbx_description
1 polymer ?
#
loop_
_entity_poly.entity_id
_entity_poly.type
_entity_poly.pdbx_seq_one_letter_code
_entity_poly.pdbx_strand_id
1 'polypeptide(L)'
;MGAPLTVLGLESSCDDTAAAVVRVDRAGEAEILSSVVFGQAELHSAFGGVVPEIAARAHAEKLDICVEEALKQADLRLSGVDAIAVTAGPGLIGGVLSGVMCAKGLAAGAGLPLVGVN
;
A
#
# COMPACT_ATOMS: atom_id res chain seq x y z
N MET A 1 -14.05 0.86 -25.04
CA MET A 1 -13.22 0.25 -24.01
C MET A 1 -12.15 1.22 -23.56
N GLY A 2 -11.95 1.33 -22.25
CA GLY A 2 -11.04 2.30 -21.68
C GLY A 2 -9.57 1.93 -21.86
N ALA A 3 -8.70 2.88 -21.53
CA ALA A 3 -7.27 2.64 -21.44
C ALA A 3 -6.97 1.68 -20.27
N PRO A 4 -5.78 1.05 -20.25
CA PRO A 4 -5.37 0.28 -19.09
C PRO A 4 -5.39 1.10 -17.80
N LEU A 5 -5.76 0.47 -16.70
CA LEU A 5 -5.78 1.12 -15.38
C LEU A 5 -4.52 0.76 -14.60
N THR A 6 -3.88 1.78 -14.06
CA THR A 6 -2.73 1.61 -13.18
C THR A 6 -3.15 1.91 -11.74
N VAL A 7 -2.96 0.96 -10.86
CA VAL A 7 -3.41 1.03 -9.46
C VAL A 7 -2.21 0.91 -8.53
N LEU A 8 -2.13 1.81 -7.56
CA LEU A 8 -1.18 1.73 -6.45
C LEU A 8 -1.90 1.06 -5.27
N GLY A 9 -1.42 -0.11 -4.87
CA GLY A 9 -1.99 -0.85 -3.74
C GLY A 9 -1.14 -0.73 -2.49
N LEU A 10 -1.80 -0.55 -1.34
CA LEU A 10 -1.16 -0.44 -0.03
C LEU A 10 -1.67 -1.51 0.91
N GLU A 11 -0.76 -2.11 1.66
CA GLU A 11 -1.07 -3.15 2.64
C GLU A 11 -0.33 -2.91 3.94
N SER A 12 -1.04 -2.83 5.04
CA SER A 12 -0.46 -2.64 6.37
C SER A 12 -1.31 -3.27 7.47
N SER A 13 -2.03 -4.34 7.13
CA SER A 13 -3.05 -4.90 8.04
C SER A 13 -2.47 -5.77 9.16
N CYS A 14 -1.23 -6.22 9.08
CA CYS A 14 -0.63 -7.07 10.10
C CYS A 14 0.81 -6.63 10.38
N ASP A 15 1.79 -7.48 10.13
CA ASP A 15 3.18 -7.23 10.49
C ASP A 15 4.06 -6.77 9.33
N ASP A 16 3.56 -6.84 8.09
CA ASP A 16 4.28 -6.35 6.93
C ASP A 16 3.67 -5.04 6.43
N THR A 17 4.54 -4.18 5.89
CA THR A 17 4.14 -2.96 5.18
C THR A 17 4.51 -3.15 3.71
N ALA A 18 3.56 -2.96 2.82
CA ALA A 18 3.79 -3.22 1.41
C ALA A 18 3.10 -2.20 0.51
N ALA A 19 3.69 -1.97 -0.65
CA ALA A 19 3.08 -1.21 -1.73
C ALA A 19 3.39 -1.90 -3.05
N ALA A 20 2.45 -1.88 -3.97
CA ALA A 20 2.61 -2.48 -5.28
C ALA A 20 1.95 -1.62 -6.34
N VAL A 21 2.49 -1.65 -7.55
CA VAL A 21 1.85 -1.02 -8.70
C VAL A 21 1.42 -2.11 -9.65
N VAL A 22 0.13 -2.12 -9.98
CA VAL A 22 -0.48 -3.12 -10.85
C VAL A 22 -1.17 -2.41 -12.01
N ARG A 23 -0.99 -2.93 -13.21
CA ARG A 23 -1.69 -2.45 -14.40
C ARG A 23 -2.67 -3.51 -14.88
N VAL A 24 -3.92 -3.09 -15.11
CA VAL A 24 -4.96 -3.96 -15.64
C VAL A 24 -5.26 -3.50 -17.06
N ASP A 25 -5.12 -4.40 -18.03
CA ASP A 25 -5.37 -4.08 -19.43
C ASP A 25 -6.86 -4.16 -19.78
N ARG A 26 -7.17 -3.88 -21.06
CA ARG A 26 -8.56 -3.90 -21.56
C ARG A 26 -9.21 -5.29 -21.46
N ALA A 27 -8.43 -6.34 -21.53
CA ALA A 27 -8.91 -7.72 -21.41
C ALA A 27 -9.13 -8.15 -19.97
N GLY A 28 -8.76 -7.30 -19.00
CA GLY A 28 -8.86 -7.60 -17.58
C GLY A 28 -7.67 -8.37 -17.05
N GLU A 29 -6.61 -8.52 -17.82
CA GLU A 29 -5.39 -9.17 -17.36
C GLU A 29 -4.57 -8.18 -16.54
N ALA A 30 -4.07 -8.64 -15.38
CA ALA A 30 -3.29 -7.83 -14.47
C ALA A 30 -1.80 -8.14 -14.61
N GLU A 31 -0.99 -7.08 -14.59
CA GLU A 31 0.47 -7.17 -14.57
C GLU A 31 1.00 -6.44 -13.36
N ILE A 32 1.84 -7.09 -12.57
CA ILE A 32 2.50 -6.46 -11.43
C ILE A 32 3.73 -5.73 -11.95
N LEU A 33 3.68 -4.40 -11.91
CA LEU A 33 4.80 -3.57 -12.36
C LEU A 33 5.87 -3.43 -11.30
N SER A 34 5.46 -3.45 -10.03
CA SER A 34 6.38 -3.42 -8.90
C SER A 34 5.70 -3.97 -7.65
N SER A 35 6.52 -4.46 -6.71
CA SER A 35 6.03 -4.92 -5.42
C SER A 35 7.15 -4.74 -4.41
N VAL A 36 6.86 -4.00 -3.34
CA VAL A 36 7.83 -3.68 -2.28
C VAL A 36 7.23 -4.08 -0.95
N VAL A 37 7.96 -4.88 -0.19
CA VAL A 37 7.51 -5.34 1.13
C VAL A 37 8.61 -5.07 2.16
N PHE A 38 8.24 -4.45 3.27
CA PHE A 38 9.10 -4.31 4.44
C PHE A 38 8.51 -5.14 5.57
N GLY A 39 9.22 -6.20 5.96
CA GLY A 39 8.83 -7.02 7.10
C GLY A 39 9.17 -6.35 8.42
N GLN A 40 8.45 -6.71 9.46
CA GLN A 40 8.66 -6.21 10.82
C GLN A 40 9.06 -7.33 11.78
N ALA A 41 9.48 -8.48 11.26
CA ALA A 41 9.80 -9.66 12.06
C ALA A 41 10.89 -9.37 13.12
N GLU A 42 11.92 -8.64 12.75
CA GLU A 42 13.00 -8.29 13.68
C GLU A 42 12.51 -7.39 14.82
N LEU A 43 11.66 -6.42 14.49
CA LEU A 43 11.09 -5.53 15.49
C LEU A 43 10.19 -6.30 16.47
N HIS A 44 9.32 -7.14 15.95
CA HIS A 44 8.41 -7.92 16.79
C HIS A 44 9.12 -8.98 17.62
N SER A 45 10.15 -9.63 17.08
CA SER A 45 10.89 -10.65 17.83
C SER A 45 11.62 -10.07 19.04
N ALA A 46 12.05 -8.82 18.98
CA ALA A 46 12.66 -8.14 20.12
C ALA A 46 11.67 -7.97 21.29
N PHE A 47 10.36 -8.03 21.03
CA PHE A 47 9.33 -7.88 22.04
C PHE A 47 8.53 -9.17 22.27
N GLY A 48 8.98 -10.30 21.73
CA GLY A 48 8.34 -11.60 21.92
C GLY A 48 7.07 -11.82 21.13
N GLY A 49 6.84 -11.03 20.07
CA GLY A 49 5.67 -11.17 19.20
C GLY A 49 5.17 -9.84 18.68
N VAL A 50 4.00 -9.85 18.05
CA VAL A 50 3.41 -8.63 17.49
C VAL A 50 2.93 -7.72 18.61
N VAL A 51 3.41 -6.48 18.62
CA VAL A 51 2.95 -5.42 19.53
C VAL A 51 2.18 -4.40 18.69
N PRO A 52 0.84 -4.30 18.82
CA PRO A 52 0.03 -3.50 17.91
C PRO A 52 0.45 -2.03 17.78
N GLU A 53 0.82 -1.41 18.89
CA GLU A 53 1.26 0.00 18.87
C GLU A 53 2.56 0.19 18.10
N ILE A 54 3.53 -0.71 18.29
CA ILE A 54 4.79 -0.68 17.56
C ILE A 54 4.58 -0.98 16.09
N ALA A 55 3.71 -1.95 15.79
CA ALA A 55 3.34 -2.27 14.40
C ALA A 55 2.74 -1.06 13.69
N ALA A 56 1.81 -0.34 14.35
CA ALA A 56 1.19 0.84 13.77
C ALA A 56 2.21 1.94 13.46
N ARG A 57 3.14 2.19 14.37
CA ARG A 57 4.22 3.17 14.15
C ARG A 57 5.13 2.76 12.99
N ALA A 58 5.51 1.49 12.95
CA ALA A 58 6.37 0.97 11.88
C ALA A 58 5.69 1.08 10.52
N HIS A 59 4.39 0.79 10.43
CA HIS A 59 3.63 0.97 9.20
C HIS A 59 3.62 2.43 8.76
N ALA A 60 3.35 3.36 9.67
CA ALA A 60 3.34 4.79 9.35
C ALA A 60 4.70 5.28 8.84
N GLU A 61 5.79 4.82 9.46
CA GLU A 61 7.16 5.20 9.08
C GLU A 61 7.58 4.58 7.75
N LYS A 62 7.07 3.40 7.40
CA LYS A 62 7.50 2.65 6.21
C LYS A 62 6.62 2.87 4.99
N LEU A 63 5.37 3.27 5.17
CA LEU A 63 4.42 3.40 4.06
C LEU A 63 4.92 4.38 2.98
N ASP A 64 5.41 5.53 3.38
CA ASP A 64 5.93 6.52 2.43
C ASP A 64 7.11 5.95 1.63
N ILE A 65 8.00 5.22 2.30
CA ILE A 65 9.15 4.59 1.67
C ILE A 65 8.70 3.51 0.70
N CYS A 66 7.72 2.69 1.09
CA CYS A 66 7.16 1.65 0.23
C CYS A 66 6.55 2.25 -1.03
N VAL A 67 5.76 3.31 -0.89
CA VAL A 67 5.09 3.98 -2.00
C VAL A 67 6.13 4.57 -2.97
N GLU A 68 7.11 5.30 -2.45
CA GLU A 68 8.18 5.87 -3.28
C GLU A 68 8.93 4.79 -4.05
N GLU A 69 9.31 3.72 -3.37
CA GLU A 69 10.07 2.65 -3.98
C GLU A 69 9.24 1.89 -5.02
N ALA A 70 7.96 1.64 -4.73
CA ALA A 70 7.07 0.96 -5.67
C ALA A 70 6.89 1.78 -6.95
N LEU A 71 6.68 3.08 -6.82
CA LEU A 71 6.56 3.98 -7.98
C LEU A 71 7.86 4.04 -8.76
N LYS A 72 8.99 4.12 -8.08
CA LYS A 72 10.31 4.15 -8.72
C LYS A 72 10.58 2.87 -9.50
N GLN A 73 10.31 1.71 -8.92
CA GLN A 73 10.49 0.43 -9.60
C GLN A 73 9.59 0.28 -10.82
N ALA A 74 8.40 0.85 -10.77
CA ALA A 74 7.46 0.86 -11.88
C ALA A 74 7.75 1.96 -12.92
N ASP A 75 8.75 2.79 -12.65
CA ASP A 75 9.11 3.97 -13.47
C ASP A 75 7.92 4.92 -13.66
N LEU A 76 7.22 5.19 -12.56
CA LEU A 76 6.03 6.04 -12.54
C LEU A 76 6.12 7.10 -11.46
N ARG A 77 5.39 8.19 -11.69
CA ARG A 77 5.05 9.17 -10.66
C ARG A 77 3.62 8.93 -10.21
N LEU A 78 3.26 9.47 -9.05
CA LEU A 78 1.88 9.35 -8.56
C LEU A 78 0.87 9.88 -9.56
N SER A 79 1.23 10.89 -10.35
CA SER A 79 0.39 11.42 -11.42
C SER A 79 0.11 10.43 -12.54
N GLY A 80 0.88 9.36 -12.64
CA GLY A 80 0.66 8.28 -13.62
C GLY A 80 -0.21 7.15 -13.11
N VAL A 81 -0.72 7.26 -11.88
CA VAL A 81 -1.58 6.25 -11.25
C VAL A 81 -3.04 6.69 -11.40
N ASP A 82 -3.93 5.74 -11.70
CA ASP A 82 -5.35 6.01 -11.95
C ASP A 82 -6.22 5.82 -10.70
N ALA A 83 -5.79 4.99 -9.76
CA ALA A 83 -6.53 4.74 -8.53
C ALA A 83 -5.60 4.23 -7.44
N ILE A 84 -6.03 4.38 -6.19
CA ILE A 84 -5.33 3.82 -5.03
C ILE A 84 -6.23 2.79 -4.37
N ALA A 85 -5.68 1.61 -4.12
CA ALA A 85 -6.33 0.54 -3.37
C ALA A 85 -5.62 0.34 -2.04
N VAL A 86 -6.36 0.05 -0.99
CA VAL A 86 -5.79 -0.16 0.34
C VAL A 86 -6.54 -1.25 1.07
N THR A 87 -5.82 -2.07 1.83
CA THR A 87 -6.45 -3.05 2.71
C THR A 87 -7.22 -2.32 3.82
N ALA A 88 -8.53 -2.53 3.84
CA ALA A 88 -9.43 -1.90 4.80
C ALA A 88 -9.87 -2.85 5.93
N GLY A 89 -9.42 -4.07 5.91
CA GLY A 89 -9.64 -5.14 6.89
C GLY A 89 -9.65 -6.52 6.24
N PRO A 90 -9.60 -7.61 7.00
CA PRO A 90 -9.34 -7.64 8.43
C PRO A 90 -7.87 -7.40 8.77
N GLY A 91 -7.56 -7.21 10.06
CA GLY A 91 -6.20 -7.04 10.53
C GLY A 91 -6.14 -6.26 11.84
N LEU A 92 -4.94 -5.99 12.31
CA LEU A 92 -4.74 -5.17 13.51
C LEU A 92 -5.21 -3.74 13.21
N ILE A 93 -6.07 -3.21 14.06
CA ILE A 93 -6.75 -1.94 13.78
C ILE A 93 -5.77 -0.78 13.56
N GLY A 94 -4.69 -0.71 14.33
CA GLY A 94 -3.69 0.35 14.17
C GLY A 94 -2.98 0.30 12.83
N GLY A 95 -2.62 -0.91 12.35
CA GLY A 95 -1.98 -1.10 11.05
C GLY A 95 -2.93 -0.78 9.91
N VAL A 96 -4.15 -1.31 9.96
CA VAL A 96 -5.19 -1.04 8.96
C VAL A 96 -5.45 0.45 8.85
N LEU A 97 -5.61 1.12 10.00
CA LEU A 97 -5.88 2.56 10.04
C LEU A 97 -4.74 3.37 9.43
N SER A 98 -3.49 3.02 9.72
CA SER A 98 -2.32 3.70 9.15
C SER A 98 -2.32 3.63 7.62
N GLY A 99 -2.60 2.45 7.07
CA GLY A 99 -2.70 2.27 5.62
C GLY A 99 -3.82 3.09 5.00
N VAL A 100 -5.01 3.03 5.59
CA VAL A 100 -6.17 3.77 5.10
C VAL A 100 -5.93 5.28 5.14
N MET A 101 -5.33 5.79 6.21
CA MET A 101 -5.03 7.22 6.33
C MET A 101 -3.98 7.67 5.31
N CYS A 102 -2.95 6.88 5.11
CA CYS A 102 -1.94 7.15 4.08
C CYS A 102 -2.58 7.19 2.68
N ALA A 103 -3.40 6.17 2.37
CA ALA A 103 -4.07 6.07 1.09
C ALA A 103 -5.03 7.25 0.86
N LYS A 104 -5.77 7.66 1.87
CA LYS A 104 -6.66 8.83 1.79
C LYS A 104 -5.89 10.11 1.50
N GLY A 105 -4.74 10.30 2.16
CA GLY A 105 -3.90 11.47 1.92
C GLY A 105 -3.37 11.51 0.50
N LEU A 106 -2.88 10.38 0.01
CA LEU A 106 -2.38 10.27 -1.37
C LEU A 106 -3.49 10.51 -2.39
N ALA A 107 -4.65 9.87 -2.19
CA ALA A 107 -5.78 10.01 -3.10
C ALA A 107 -6.29 11.45 -3.15
N ALA A 108 -6.44 12.09 -2.00
CA ALA A 108 -6.89 13.47 -1.92
C ALA A 108 -5.89 14.43 -2.57
N GLY A 109 -4.60 14.26 -2.28
CA GLY A 109 -3.55 15.11 -2.83
C GLY A 109 -3.39 14.98 -4.34
N ALA A 110 -3.63 13.81 -4.90
CA ALA A 110 -3.48 13.54 -6.33
C ALA A 110 -4.81 13.58 -7.10
N GLY A 111 -5.93 13.74 -6.42
CA GLY A 111 -7.24 13.74 -7.06
C GLY A 111 -7.65 12.36 -7.60
N LEU A 112 -7.23 11.29 -6.92
CA LEU A 112 -7.47 9.92 -7.36
C LEU A 112 -8.59 9.24 -6.57
N PRO A 113 -9.33 8.30 -7.19
CA PRO A 113 -10.28 7.48 -6.46
C PRO A 113 -9.56 6.53 -5.51
N LEU A 114 -10.21 6.24 -4.39
CA LEU A 114 -9.72 5.33 -3.35
C LEU A 114 -10.66 4.13 -3.22
N VAL A 115 -10.09 2.93 -3.21
CA VAL A 115 -10.85 1.68 -3.07
C VAL A 115 -10.34 0.92 -1.86
N GLY A 116 -11.24 0.61 -0.93
CA GLY A 116 -10.95 -0.28 0.19
C GLY A 116 -11.10 -1.74 -0.23
N VAL A 117 -10.18 -2.60 0.18
CA VAL A 117 -10.17 -4.03 -0.14
C VAL A 117 -10.10 -4.83 1.14
N ASN A 118 -10.90 -5.88 1.23
CA ASN A 118 -10.85 -6.83 2.33
C ASN A 118 -9.95 -8.02 1.98
#